data_4a9f58228534f050512fc78827c2e270
#
_entry.id   4a9f58228534f050512fc78827c2e270
#
_cell.length_a   1.000
_cell.length_b   1.000
_cell.length_c   1.000
_cell.angle_alpha   90.00
_cell.angle_beta   90.00
_cell.angle_gamma   90.00
#
_symmetry.space_group_name_H-M   'P 1'
#
loop_
_entity.id
_entity.type
_entity.pdbx_description
1 polymer ?
#
loop_
_entity_poly.entity_id
_entity_poly.type
_entity_poly.pdbx_seq_one_letter_code
_entity_poly.pdbx_strand_id
1 'polypeptide(L)'
;QSVTGEVDIEDLIAEEQCVYTLTEAGYIKRQLKATYQAQRRGGRGISGMTRKEEDIVQEMFVGSTHDYVLFVTDRGRLFRIKGYTIAEGSRTSKGMNIVNLLQLAEGEKVTNMICQSKDAEQSGGYVTMVTKQGLIKRTPLEQYANIRKSGLIGIALNEGDALAWTRLTSGHDMLIVATRNGQAIRFNE
;
A
#
# COMPACT_ATOMS: atom_id res chain seq x y z
N GLN A 1 -39.40 -8.58 20.60
CA GLN A 1 -38.13 -9.04 20.04
C GLN A 1 -37.42 -7.80 19.48
N SER A 2 -36.50 -7.27 20.22
CA SER A 2 -35.64 -6.16 19.82
C SER A 2 -34.55 -6.75 18.91
N VAL A 3 -34.64 -6.48 17.61
CA VAL A 3 -33.55 -6.71 16.67
C VAL A 3 -32.57 -5.56 16.88
N THR A 4 -31.59 -5.74 17.76
CA THR A 4 -30.39 -4.92 17.82
C THR A 4 -29.46 -5.43 16.71
N GLY A 5 -29.70 -4.97 15.47
CA GLY A 5 -28.72 -5.08 14.42
C GLY A 5 -27.57 -4.13 14.74
N GLU A 6 -26.40 -4.62 15.09
CA GLU A 6 -25.18 -3.83 15.01
C GLU A 6 -25.02 -3.42 13.54
N VAL A 7 -25.25 -2.13 13.28
CA VAL A 7 -24.98 -1.54 11.96
C VAL A 7 -23.45 -1.49 11.86
N ASP A 8 -22.87 -2.27 10.94
CA ASP A 8 -21.46 -2.17 10.65
C ASP A 8 -21.17 -0.76 10.11
N ILE A 9 -20.14 -0.10 10.65
CA ILE A 9 -19.71 1.23 10.19
C ILE A 9 -19.46 1.23 8.69
N GLU A 10 -19.00 0.11 8.14
CA GLU A 10 -18.76 -0.05 6.71
C GLU A 10 -20.04 0.07 5.88
N ASP A 11 -21.19 -0.37 6.38
CA ASP A 11 -22.49 -0.26 5.72
C ASP A 11 -22.94 1.20 5.53
N LEU A 12 -22.40 2.12 6.34
CA LEU A 12 -22.67 3.55 6.26
C LEU A 12 -21.75 4.29 5.29
N ILE A 13 -20.70 3.62 4.79
CA ILE A 13 -19.70 4.21 3.90
C ILE A 13 -19.98 3.79 2.47
N ALA A 14 -20.15 4.78 1.58
CA ALA A 14 -20.35 4.51 0.16
C ALA A 14 -19.15 3.76 -0.43
N GLU A 15 -19.42 2.71 -1.19
CA GLU A 15 -18.40 2.00 -1.96
C GLU A 15 -18.10 2.79 -3.24
N GLU A 16 -16.93 3.37 -3.32
CA GLU A 16 -16.49 4.23 -4.42
C GLU A 16 -15.09 3.84 -4.89
N GLN A 17 -14.88 3.95 -6.20
CA GLN A 17 -13.55 3.75 -6.77
C GLN A 17 -12.70 5.00 -6.58
N CYS A 18 -11.54 4.81 -5.97
CA CYS A 18 -10.60 5.87 -5.63
C CYS A 18 -9.21 5.61 -6.21
N VAL A 19 -8.48 6.71 -6.40
CA VAL A 19 -7.05 6.69 -6.64
C VAL A 19 -6.34 7.00 -5.32
N TYR A 20 -5.52 6.08 -4.86
CA TYR A 20 -4.69 6.22 -3.67
C TYR A 20 -3.28 6.60 -4.08
N THR A 21 -2.71 7.58 -3.42
CA THR A 21 -1.33 8.03 -3.67
C THR A 21 -0.55 8.13 -2.37
N LEU A 22 0.68 7.64 -2.38
CA LEU A 22 1.66 7.78 -1.32
C LEU A 22 2.89 8.46 -1.90
N THR A 23 3.37 9.50 -1.25
CA THR A 23 4.57 10.22 -1.66
C THR A 23 5.81 9.75 -0.93
N GLU A 24 7.00 10.05 -1.46
CA GLU A 24 8.29 9.72 -0.81
C GLU A 24 8.44 10.38 0.55
N ALA A 25 7.86 11.57 0.74
CA ALA A 25 7.85 12.26 2.03
C ALA A 25 6.85 11.67 3.04
N GLY A 26 6.07 10.65 2.66
CA GLY A 26 5.15 9.94 3.54
C GLY A 26 3.76 10.57 3.66
N TYR A 27 3.31 11.30 2.65
CA TYR A 27 1.95 11.82 2.58
C TYR A 27 1.05 10.93 1.75
N ILE A 28 -0.13 10.63 2.29
CA ILE A 28 -1.12 9.75 1.67
C ILE A 28 -2.46 10.48 1.51
N LYS A 29 -3.13 10.21 0.41
CA LYS A 29 -4.50 10.65 0.16
C LYS A 29 -5.23 9.70 -0.77
N ARG A 30 -6.55 9.78 -0.78
CA ARG A 30 -7.40 9.18 -1.82
C ARG A 30 -8.18 10.27 -2.54
N GLN A 31 -8.49 10.05 -3.81
CA GLN A 31 -9.33 10.90 -4.63
C GLN A 31 -10.33 10.04 -5.37
N LEU A 32 -11.55 10.53 -5.58
CA LEU A 32 -12.50 9.82 -6.44
C LEU A 32 -11.91 9.63 -7.83
N LYS A 33 -11.97 8.42 -8.37
CA LYS A 33 -11.43 8.09 -9.70
C LYS A 33 -12.01 8.99 -10.80
N ALA A 34 -13.31 9.28 -10.74
CA ALA A 34 -13.98 10.14 -11.70
C ALA A 34 -13.42 11.58 -11.69
N THR A 35 -13.20 12.14 -10.50
CA THR A 35 -12.60 13.48 -10.33
C THR A 35 -11.16 13.52 -10.82
N TYR A 36 -10.38 12.49 -10.48
CA TYR A 36 -8.99 12.38 -10.91
C TYR A 36 -8.85 12.31 -12.45
N GLN A 37 -9.71 11.54 -13.13
CA GLN A 37 -9.71 11.42 -14.59
C GLN A 37 -10.12 12.72 -15.29
N ALA A 38 -11.14 13.40 -14.77
CA ALA A 38 -11.61 14.68 -15.31
C ALA A 38 -10.49 15.74 -15.27
N GLN A 39 -9.72 15.77 -14.18
CA GLN A 39 -8.62 16.72 -14.00
C GLN A 39 -7.45 16.45 -14.95
N ARG A 40 -7.18 15.22 -15.35
CA ARG A 40 -6.13 14.89 -16.34
C ARG A 40 -6.48 15.36 -17.75
N ARG A 41 -7.77 15.41 -18.12
CA ARG A 41 -8.23 15.82 -19.45
C ARG A 41 -8.30 17.34 -19.64
N GLY A 42 -8.32 18.12 -18.56
CA GLY A 42 -8.45 19.58 -18.58
C GLY A 42 -7.16 20.39 -18.46
N GLY A 43 -6.01 19.74 -18.39
CA GLY A 43 -4.74 20.41 -18.07
C GLY A 43 -4.01 21.04 -19.25
N ARG A 44 -4.36 22.28 -19.62
CA ARG A 44 -3.38 23.21 -20.18
C ARG A 44 -2.42 23.61 -19.07
N GLY A 45 -1.10 23.44 -19.30
CA GLY A 45 -0.08 23.76 -18.35
C GLY A 45 -0.18 25.21 -17.84
N ILE A 46 -0.37 25.38 -16.54
CA ILE A 46 -0.13 26.65 -15.88
C ILE A 46 1.37 26.72 -15.62
N SER A 47 2.08 27.32 -16.53
CA SER A 47 3.42 27.84 -16.33
C SER A 47 3.34 29.01 -15.35
N GLY A 48 3.99 28.92 -14.19
CA GLY A 48 4.13 30.09 -13.33
C GLY A 48 4.12 29.89 -11.83
N MET A 49 4.21 28.68 -11.29
CA MET A 49 4.47 28.52 -9.85
C MET A 49 5.91 28.06 -9.64
N THR A 50 6.65 28.85 -8.84
CA THR A 50 7.93 28.48 -8.26
C THR A 50 7.88 27.05 -7.76
N ARG A 51 8.75 26.18 -8.31
CA ARG A 51 8.97 24.83 -7.82
C ARG A 51 9.44 24.90 -6.36
N LYS A 52 8.53 24.86 -5.43
CA LYS A 52 8.82 24.26 -4.13
C LYS A 52 9.13 22.80 -4.43
N GLU A 53 10.15 22.25 -3.79
CA GLU A 53 10.54 20.84 -3.89
C GLU A 53 9.28 19.97 -4.02
N GLU A 54 9.03 19.50 -5.25
CA GLU A 54 7.84 18.68 -5.53
C GLU A 54 8.08 17.32 -4.89
N ASP A 55 7.29 17.04 -3.87
CA ASP A 55 7.24 15.71 -3.27
C ASP A 55 6.81 14.69 -4.35
N ILE A 56 7.59 13.61 -4.50
CA ILE A 56 7.43 12.66 -5.58
C ILE A 56 6.46 11.57 -5.16
N VAL A 57 5.52 11.21 -6.03
CA VAL A 57 4.64 10.05 -5.82
C VAL A 57 5.47 8.78 -5.88
N GLN A 58 5.50 8.03 -4.78
CA GLN A 58 6.19 6.76 -4.64
C GLN A 58 5.32 5.59 -5.09
N GLU A 59 4.05 5.57 -4.67
CA GLU A 59 3.10 4.51 -4.96
C GLU A 59 1.73 5.10 -5.33
N MET A 60 1.08 4.48 -6.30
CA MET A 60 -0.26 4.85 -6.73
C MET A 60 -1.02 3.62 -7.21
N PHE A 61 -2.27 3.46 -6.78
CA PHE A 61 -3.17 2.43 -7.30
C PHE A 61 -4.63 2.88 -7.30
N VAL A 62 -5.47 2.15 -7.99
CA VAL A 62 -6.92 2.30 -7.98
C VAL A 62 -7.55 1.16 -7.18
N GLY A 63 -8.45 1.51 -6.27
CA GLY A 63 -9.17 0.53 -5.46
C GLY A 63 -10.46 1.10 -4.90
N SER A 64 -11.30 0.22 -4.36
CA SER A 64 -12.54 0.60 -3.68
C SER A 64 -12.24 1.20 -2.30
N THR A 65 -13.12 2.08 -1.81
CA THR A 65 -13.12 2.53 -0.42
C THR A 65 -13.24 1.38 0.58
N HIS A 66 -13.86 0.27 0.18
CA HIS A 66 -14.05 -0.93 1.00
C HIS A 66 -12.90 -1.94 0.89
N ASP A 67 -11.96 -1.73 -0.02
CA ASP A 67 -10.77 -2.57 -0.12
C ASP A 67 -9.84 -2.36 1.07
N TYR A 68 -9.02 -3.36 1.34
CA TYR A 68 -7.92 -3.23 2.27
C TYR A 68 -6.69 -2.65 1.60
N VAL A 69 -5.95 -1.85 2.34
CA VAL A 69 -4.64 -1.34 1.93
C VAL A 69 -3.60 -1.92 2.87
N LEU A 70 -2.67 -2.67 2.31
CA LEU A 70 -1.51 -3.20 2.99
C LEU A 70 -0.33 -2.25 2.79
N PHE A 71 0.32 -1.89 3.89
CA PHE A 71 1.56 -1.13 3.88
C PHE A 71 2.70 -2.02 4.34
N VAL A 72 3.79 -1.96 3.63
CA VAL A 72 5.02 -2.69 3.96
C VAL A 72 6.12 -1.69 4.23
N THR A 73 6.87 -1.88 5.32
CA THR A 73 7.93 -0.98 5.72
C THR A 73 9.31 -1.52 5.39
N ASP A 74 10.31 -0.65 5.38
CA ASP A 74 11.73 -0.99 5.20
C ASP A 74 12.26 -1.94 6.29
N ARG A 75 11.58 -2.00 7.45
CA ARG A 75 11.87 -2.93 8.54
C ARG A 75 11.13 -4.27 8.44
N GLY A 76 10.44 -4.52 7.33
CA GLY A 76 9.71 -5.77 7.07
C GLY A 76 8.42 -5.91 7.88
N ARG A 77 7.87 -4.81 8.39
CA ARG A 77 6.57 -4.80 9.08
C ARG A 77 5.44 -4.54 8.10
N LEU A 78 4.28 -5.14 8.38
CA LEU A 78 3.05 -4.93 7.62
C LEU A 78 2.01 -4.26 8.50
N PHE A 79 1.27 -3.34 7.86
CA PHE A 79 0.06 -2.73 8.41
C PHE A 79 -1.08 -2.91 7.42
N ARG A 80 -2.30 -3.01 7.93
CA ARG A 80 -3.49 -3.18 7.11
C ARG A 80 -4.59 -2.27 7.61
N ILE A 81 -5.15 -1.47 6.72
CA ILE A 81 -6.26 -0.58 7.01
C ILE A 81 -7.31 -0.65 5.90
N LYS A 82 -8.53 -0.24 6.19
CA LYS A 82 -9.56 -0.04 5.17
C LYS A 82 -9.28 1.23 4.38
N GLY A 83 -9.53 1.20 3.07
CA GLY A 83 -9.31 2.34 2.19
C GLY A 83 -10.05 3.61 2.62
N TYR A 84 -11.27 3.49 3.14
CA TYR A 84 -12.07 4.63 3.62
C TYR A 84 -11.45 5.36 4.82
N THR A 85 -10.50 4.75 5.54
CA THR A 85 -9.79 5.41 6.65
C THR A 85 -8.74 6.41 6.17
N ILE A 86 -8.35 6.33 4.90
CA ILE A 86 -7.47 7.31 4.27
C ILE A 86 -8.30 8.52 3.88
N ALA A 87 -7.91 9.70 4.36
CA ALA A 87 -8.65 10.93 4.09
C ALA A 87 -8.73 11.25 2.60
N GLU A 88 -9.93 11.70 2.17
CA GLU A 88 -10.11 12.23 0.83
C GLU A 88 -9.37 13.57 0.71
N GLY A 89 -8.65 13.73 -0.38
CA GLY A 89 -7.88 14.94 -0.68
C GLY A 89 -8.24 15.50 -2.05
N SER A 90 -8.07 16.81 -2.21
CA SER A 90 -8.14 17.45 -3.52
C SER A 90 -6.85 17.25 -4.31
N ARG A 91 -6.86 17.64 -5.58
CA ARG A 91 -5.67 17.59 -6.45
C ARG A 91 -4.47 18.30 -5.84
N THR A 92 -4.70 19.45 -5.24
CA THR A 92 -3.66 20.34 -4.71
C THR A 92 -3.32 20.07 -3.25
N SER A 93 -4.12 19.28 -2.55
CA SER A 93 -3.86 18.93 -1.17
C SER A 93 -2.64 18.00 -1.06
N LYS A 94 -1.85 18.20 -0.03
CA LYS A 94 -0.69 17.37 0.28
C LYS A 94 -1.11 15.98 0.75
N GLY A 95 -2.28 15.87 1.36
CA GLY A 95 -2.75 14.67 2.02
C GLY A 95 -2.36 14.61 3.50
N MET A 96 -2.55 13.44 4.10
CA MET A 96 -2.27 13.16 5.50
C MET A 96 -0.88 12.53 5.64
N ASN A 97 -0.15 12.87 6.68
CA ASN A 97 1.09 12.15 6.98
C ASN A 97 0.76 10.73 7.44
N ILE A 98 1.44 9.75 6.85
CA ILE A 98 1.21 8.32 7.10
C ILE A 98 1.40 7.92 8.56
N VAL A 99 2.23 8.64 9.32
CA VAL A 99 2.45 8.38 10.75
C VAL A 99 1.19 8.61 11.60
N ASN A 100 0.20 9.35 11.08
CA ASN A 100 -1.10 9.53 11.73
C ASN A 100 -2.04 8.34 11.54
N LEU A 101 -1.74 7.47 10.58
CA LEU A 101 -2.52 6.25 10.30
C LEU A 101 -1.86 4.99 10.85
N LEU A 102 -0.54 4.90 10.79
CA LEU A 102 0.24 3.71 11.11
C LEU A 102 1.16 4.00 12.31
N GLN A 103 1.26 3.04 13.22
CA GLN A 103 2.17 3.11 14.36
C GLN A 103 3.60 2.74 13.92
N LEU A 104 4.21 3.61 13.13
CA LEU A 104 5.59 3.45 12.68
C LEU A 104 6.57 3.75 13.81
N ALA A 105 7.68 3.02 13.84
CA ALA A 105 8.80 3.34 14.70
C ALA A 105 9.57 4.57 14.18
N GLU A 106 10.40 5.17 15.02
CA GLU A 106 11.25 6.28 14.59
C GLU A 106 12.15 5.86 13.42
N GLY A 107 12.14 6.65 12.35
CA GLY A 107 12.92 6.39 11.14
C GLY A 107 12.41 5.25 10.25
N GLU A 108 11.34 4.56 10.63
CA GLU A 108 10.69 3.54 9.80
C GLU A 108 9.90 4.18 8.66
N LYS A 109 10.08 3.67 7.44
CA LYS A 109 9.43 4.19 6.22
C LYS A 109 8.60 3.13 5.53
N VAL A 110 7.45 3.54 5.01
CA VAL A 110 6.65 2.70 4.11
C VAL A 110 7.36 2.63 2.76
N THR A 111 7.62 1.42 2.29
CA THR A 111 8.28 1.16 1.00
C THR A 111 7.30 0.71 -0.07
N ASN A 112 6.21 0.06 0.32
CA ASN A 112 5.19 -0.45 -0.59
C ASN A 112 3.79 -0.23 -0.03
N MET A 113 2.85 0.00 -0.95
CA MET A 113 1.43 0.08 -0.66
C MET A 113 0.69 -0.83 -1.65
N ILE A 114 -0.05 -1.81 -1.13
CA ILE A 114 -0.69 -2.87 -1.93
C ILE A 114 -2.19 -2.81 -1.69
N CYS A 115 -2.97 -2.72 -2.76
CA CYS A 115 -4.42 -2.85 -2.69
C CYS A 115 -4.81 -4.33 -2.65
N GLN A 116 -5.60 -4.68 -1.65
CA GLN A 116 -6.19 -6.00 -1.49
C GLN A 116 -7.70 -5.86 -1.57
N SER A 117 -8.32 -6.43 -2.60
CA SER A 117 -9.78 -6.49 -2.67
C SER A 117 -10.35 -7.13 -1.40
N LYS A 118 -11.47 -6.62 -0.94
CA LYS A 118 -12.20 -7.21 0.21
C LYS A 118 -12.47 -8.71 0.04
N ASP A 119 -12.59 -9.18 -1.21
CA ASP A 119 -12.86 -10.57 -1.55
C ASP A 119 -11.58 -11.40 -1.82
N ALA A 120 -10.41 -10.78 -1.82
CA ALA A 120 -9.14 -11.44 -2.18
C ALA A 120 -8.68 -12.49 -1.17
N GLU A 121 -9.15 -12.41 0.08
CA GLU A 121 -8.86 -13.44 1.10
C GLU A 121 -9.41 -14.81 0.71
N GLN A 122 -10.46 -14.84 -0.10
CA GLN A 122 -11.08 -16.07 -0.58
C GLN A 122 -10.46 -16.60 -1.88
N SER A 123 -9.70 -15.77 -2.59
CA SER A 123 -9.12 -16.13 -3.90
C SER A 123 -7.73 -16.75 -3.82
N GLY A 124 -7.16 -16.86 -2.62
CA GLY A 124 -5.78 -17.32 -2.44
C GLY A 124 -4.75 -16.26 -2.84
N GLY A 125 -3.49 -16.64 -2.85
CA GLY A 125 -2.38 -15.74 -3.18
C GLY A 125 -1.43 -15.54 -2.00
N TYR A 126 -0.32 -14.90 -2.30
CA TYR A 126 0.78 -14.74 -1.36
C TYR A 126 1.32 -13.31 -1.38
N VAL A 127 1.92 -12.92 -0.27
CA VAL A 127 2.83 -11.78 -0.23
C VAL A 127 4.25 -12.33 -0.28
N THR A 128 4.98 -12.00 -1.33
CA THR A 128 6.37 -12.39 -1.53
C THR A 128 7.27 -11.21 -1.26
N MET A 129 8.24 -11.39 -0.39
CA MET A 129 9.20 -10.39 0.06
C MET A 129 10.61 -10.83 -0.25
N VAL A 130 11.43 -9.89 -0.70
CA VAL A 130 12.86 -10.09 -0.96
C VAL A 130 13.65 -9.02 -0.23
N THR A 131 14.69 -9.42 0.52
CA THR A 131 15.58 -8.49 1.21
C THR A 131 16.79 -8.10 0.37
N LYS A 132 17.48 -7.05 0.76
CA LYS A 132 18.71 -6.60 0.08
C LYS A 132 19.84 -7.63 0.13
N GLN A 133 19.86 -8.47 1.17
CA GLN A 133 20.85 -9.56 1.32
C GLN A 133 20.39 -10.86 0.63
N GLY A 134 19.23 -10.85 -0.06
CA GLY A 134 18.76 -11.97 -0.86
C GLY A 134 17.91 -12.99 -0.13
N LEU A 135 17.41 -12.70 1.06
CA LEU A 135 16.41 -13.54 1.69
C LEU A 135 15.07 -13.38 0.99
N ILE A 136 14.39 -14.50 0.77
CA ILE A 136 13.07 -14.54 0.15
C ILE A 136 12.10 -15.23 1.10
N LYS A 137 10.95 -14.60 1.31
CA LYS A 137 9.86 -15.18 2.09
C LYS A 137 8.55 -15.03 1.33
N ARG A 138 7.79 -16.10 1.29
CA ARG A 138 6.43 -16.13 0.77
C ARG A 138 5.46 -16.47 1.90
N THR A 139 4.41 -15.70 2.06
CA THR A 139 3.41 -15.89 3.10
C THR A 139 2.02 -15.86 2.50
N PRO A 140 1.15 -16.84 2.78
CA PRO A 140 -0.24 -16.82 2.34
C PRO A 140 -0.94 -15.54 2.78
N LEU A 141 -1.72 -14.94 1.88
CA LEU A 141 -2.39 -13.65 2.11
C LEU A 141 -3.36 -13.71 3.29
N GLU A 142 -4.00 -14.87 3.51
CA GLU A 142 -4.92 -15.13 4.62
C GLU A 142 -4.28 -14.94 6.00
N GLN A 143 -2.97 -15.13 6.13
CA GLN A 143 -2.26 -14.91 7.40
C GLN A 143 -2.21 -13.43 7.79
N TYR A 144 -2.50 -12.54 6.87
CA TYR A 144 -2.54 -11.10 7.10
C TYR A 144 -3.97 -10.56 7.35
N ALA A 145 -4.97 -11.44 7.43
CA ALA A 145 -6.36 -11.04 7.65
C ALA A 145 -6.59 -10.28 8.97
N ASN A 146 -5.79 -10.57 9.99
CA ASN A 146 -5.94 -10.02 11.34
C ASN A 146 -4.68 -9.31 11.83
N ILE A 147 -4.23 -8.28 11.11
CA ILE A 147 -3.09 -7.47 11.53
C ILE A 147 -3.55 -6.47 12.59
N ARG A 148 -2.89 -6.49 13.76
CA ARG A 148 -3.11 -5.51 14.83
C ARG A 148 -2.68 -4.11 14.39
N LYS A 149 -3.21 -3.07 15.04
CA LYS A 149 -2.81 -1.66 14.78
C LYS A 149 -1.31 -1.41 14.94
N SER A 150 -0.65 -2.18 15.80
CA SER A 150 0.81 -2.13 15.99
C SER A 150 1.61 -2.75 14.85
N GLY A 151 0.94 -3.29 13.85
CA GLY A 151 1.58 -3.98 12.73
C GLY A 151 1.95 -5.43 13.03
N LEU A 152 2.42 -6.12 12.01
CA LEU A 152 2.89 -7.51 12.04
C LEU A 152 4.29 -7.56 11.43
N ILE A 153 5.18 -8.36 12.01
CA ILE A 153 6.48 -8.67 11.39
C ILE A 153 6.23 -9.64 10.24
N GLY A 154 6.37 -9.16 9.00
CA GLY A 154 6.20 -9.97 7.80
C GLY A 154 7.43 -10.80 7.49
N ILE A 155 8.60 -10.23 7.69
CA ILE A 155 9.90 -10.90 7.55
C ILE A 155 10.85 -10.42 8.65
N ALA A 156 11.50 -11.35 9.32
CA ALA A 156 12.57 -11.01 10.27
C ALA A 156 13.84 -10.68 9.48
N LEU A 157 14.36 -9.47 9.67
CA LEU A 157 15.57 -9.00 9.00
C LEU A 157 16.80 -9.34 9.83
N ASN A 158 17.86 -9.80 9.16
CA ASN A 158 19.18 -9.89 9.77
C ASN A 158 19.75 -8.50 10.04
N GLU A 159 20.73 -8.41 10.92
CA GLU A 159 21.44 -7.15 11.17
C GLU A 159 22.01 -6.57 9.86
N GLY A 160 21.75 -5.30 9.61
CA GLY A 160 22.20 -4.60 8.41
C GLY A 160 21.43 -4.95 7.12
N ASP A 161 20.41 -5.82 7.19
CA ASP A 161 19.54 -6.09 6.06
C ASP A 161 18.34 -5.13 6.02
N ALA A 162 17.73 -5.00 4.87
CA ALA A 162 16.50 -4.22 4.65
C ALA A 162 15.63 -4.89 3.59
N LEU A 163 14.34 -4.61 3.64
CA LEU A 163 13.42 -5.05 2.61
C LEU A 163 13.73 -4.34 1.29
N ALA A 164 13.87 -5.11 0.21
CA ALA A 164 14.16 -4.58 -1.12
C ALA A 164 12.91 -4.56 -2.00
N TRP A 165 12.04 -5.58 -1.87
CA TRP A 165 10.94 -5.78 -2.79
C TRP A 165 9.80 -6.56 -2.14
N THR A 166 8.57 -6.18 -2.46
CA THR A 166 7.34 -6.86 -2.01
C THR A 166 6.31 -6.83 -3.13
N ARG A 167 5.68 -7.96 -3.40
CA ARG A 167 4.58 -8.09 -4.37
C ARG A 167 3.56 -9.12 -3.90
N LEU A 168 2.32 -8.94 -4.39
CA LEU A 168 1.35 -10.02 -4.40
C LEU A 168 1.71 -11.00 -5.52
N THR A 169 1.71 -12.28 -5.21
CA THR A 169 2.01 -13.36 -6.15
C THR A 169 0.93 -14.43 -6.08
N SER A 170 0.82 -15.25 -7.12
CA SER A 170 -0.26 -16.24 -7.26
C SER A 170 0.06 -17.61 -6.67
N GLY A 171 1.31 -17.90 -6.35
CA GLY A 171 1.81 -19.24 -6.01
C GLY A 171 2.31 -20.02 -7.23
N HIS A 172 2.15 -19.46 -8.42
CA HIS A 172 2.55 -20.05 -9.70
C HIS A 172 3.37 -19.09 -10.56
N ASP A 173 3.81 -18.00 -9.97
CA ASP A 173 4.56 -16.96 -10.67
C ASP A 173 6.02 -17.38 -10.89
N MET A 174 6.59 -16.83 -11.95
CA MET A 174 8.01 -16.91 -12.23
C MET A 174 8.70 -15.69 -11.65
N LEU A 175 9.66 -15.89 -10.77
CA LEU A 175 10.43 -14.83 -10.15
C LEU A 175 11.79 -14.69 -10.83
N ILE A 176 12.19 -13.45 -11.09
CA ILE A 176 13.52 -13.10 -11.57
C ILE A 176 14.12 -12.12 -10.57
N VAL A 177 15.22 -12.51 -9.96
CA VAL A 177 15.98 -11.64 -9.05
C VAL A 177 17.31 -11.32 -9.72
N ALA A 178 17.55 -10.03 -9.94
CA ALA A 178 18.80 -9.54 -10.51
C ALA A 178 19.57 -8.74 -9.47
N THR A 179 20.88 -8.95 -9.42
CA THR A 179 21.79 -8.21 -8.54
C THR A 179 22.38 -7.00 -9.27
N ARG A 180 22.86 -6.04 -8.48
CA ARG A 180 23.55 -4.85 -9.00
C ARG A 180 24.79 -5.20 -9.87
N ASN A 181 25.41 -6.34 -9.60
CA ASN A 181 26.59 -6.82 -10.34
C ASN A 181 26.26 -7.59 -11.63
N GLY A 182 24.99 -7.55 -12.07
CA GLY A 182 24.56 -8.15 -13.33
C GLY A 182 24.30 -9.66 -13.27
N GLN A 183 24.31 -10.26 -12.08
CA GLN A 183 23.87 -11.64 -11.94
C GLN A 183 22.35 -11.70 -11.83
N ALA A 184 21.73 -12.67 -12.46
CA ALA A 184 20.30 -12.90 -12.38
C ALA A 184 19.99 -14.37 -12.16
N ILE A 185 19.01 -14.64 -11.33
CA ILE A 185 18.46 -15.96 -11.10
C ILE A 185 16.97 -15.95 -11.40
N ARG A 186 16.49 -16.98 -12.06
CA ARG A 186 15.08 -17.21 -12.37
C ARG A 186 14.64 -18.52 -11.73
N PHE A 187 13.51 -18.51 -11.06
CA PHE A 187 12.94 -19.68 -10.38
C PHE A 187 11.42 -19.59 -10.29
N ASN A 188 10.78 -20.72 -10.12
CA ASN A 188 9.36 -20.77 -9.81
C ASN A 188 9.13 -20.39 -8.35
N GLU A 189 8.01 -19.74 -8.10
CA GLU A 189 7.54 -19.39 -6.77
C GLU A 189 7.32 -20.61 -5.87
#